data_d3bb99447bd2b403d6f5ba136ebe61ee
#
_entry.id   d3bb99447bd2b403d6f5ba136ebe61ee
#
_cell.length_a   1.000
_cell.length_b   1.000
_cell.length_c   1.000
_cell.angle_alpha   90.00
_cell.angle_beta   90.00
_cell.angle_gamma   90.00
#
_symmetry.space_group_name_H-M   'P 1'
#
loop_
_entity.id
_entity.type
_entity.pdbx_description
1 polymer ?
#
loop_
_entity_poly.entity_id
_entity_poly.type
_entity_poly.pdbx_seq_one_letter_code
_entity_poly.pdbx_strand_id
1 'polypeptide(L)'
;MRRSIDDLPIADLPPGVEDDVPVSWAVAICDDYDDATPRVVLTVEEIGRAGTGLVAHLSPEHARRLRTALRDALVEVGEKAD
;
A
#
# COMPACT_ATOMS: atom_id res chain seq x y z
N MET A 1 -18.91 -1.79 4.55
CA MET A 1 -18.17 -0.76 5.32
C MET A 1 -16.76 -0.61 4.77
N ARG A 2 -16.31 0.60 4.62
CA ARG A 2 -14.93 0.88 4.22
C ARG A 2 -14.32 1.85 5.22
N ARG A 3 -13.12 1.57 5.72
CA ARG A 3 -12.44 2.43 6.69
C ARG A 3 -10.96 2.54 6.35
N SER A 4 -10.47 3.78 6.30
CA SER A 4 -9.05 4.05 6.15
C SER A 4 -8.28 3.63 7.41
N ILE A 5 -7.13 2.99 7.20
CA ILE A 5 -6.22 2.62 8.30
C ILE A 5 -5.03 3.59 8.31
N ASP A 6 -4.42 3.80 7.16
CA ASP A 6 -3.25 4.68 7.06
C ASP A 6 -3.06 5.12 5.62
N ASP A 7 -2.50 6.30 5.44
CA ASP A 7 -2.08 6.79 4.13
C ASP A 7 -0.86 7.71 4.29
N LEU A 8 -0.04 7.75 3.26
CA LEU A 8 1.18 8.55 3.30
C LEU A 8 1.58 8.98 1.89
N PRO A 9 1.79 10.28 1.65
CA PRO A 9 2.43 10.71 0.42
C PRO A 9 3.95 10.55 0.53
N ILE A 10 4.56 9.93 -0.49
CA ILE A 10 6.01 9.79 -0.59
C ILE A 10 6.49 10.81 -1.60
N ALA A 11 6.57 12.08 -1.17
CA ALA A 11 6.85 13.20 -2.07
C ALA A 11 8.31 13.31 -2.46
N ASP A 12 9.23 12.83 -1.61
CA ASP A 12 10.66 12.97 -1.83
C ASP A 12 11.20 11.75 -2.55
N LEU A 13 11.64 11.94 -3.79
CA LEU A 13 12.26 10.87 -4.58
C LEU A 13 13.75 10.79 -4.27
N PRO A 14 14.33 9.57 -4.20
CA PRO A 14 15.76 9.43 -3.98
C PRO A 14 16.58 9.90 -5.18
N PRO A 15 17.86 10.24 -4.98
CA PRO A 15 18.74 10.62 -6.10
C PRO A 15 18.86 9.46 -7.10
N GLY A 16 18.78 9.79 -8.36
CA GLY A 16 18.85 8.82 -9.46
C GLY A 16 17.50 8.44 -10.05
N VAL A 17 16.40 8.75 -9.36
CA VAL A 17 15.04 8.49 -9.86
C VAL A 17 14.16 9.75 -9.80
N GLU A 18 14.78 10.93 -9.94
CA GLU A 18 14.08 12.23 -9.86
C GLU A 18 13.03 12.38 -10.97
N ASP A 19 13.17 11.63 -12.07
CA ASP A 19 12.21 11.64 -13.17
C ASP A 19 10.99 10.77 -12.93
N ASP A 20 11.01 9.93 -11.89
CA ASP A 20 9.85 9.12 -11.53
C ASP A 20 8.75 10.00 -10.93
N VAL A 21 7.53 9.50 -11.03
CA VAL A 21 6.37 10.20 -10.47
C VAL A 21 6.27 9.90 -8.97
N PRO A 22 6.21 10.93 -8.11
CA PRO A 22 5.98 10.68 -6.68
C PRO A 22 4.57 10.15 -6.44
N VAL A 23 4.45 9.18 -5.56
CA VAL A 23 3.19 8.50 -5.28
C VAL A 23 2.83 8.58 -3.81
N SER A 24 1.55 8.41 -3.52
CA SER A 24 1.06 8.14 -2.18
C SER A 24 0.56 6.70 -2.12
N TRP A 25 0.61 6.12 -0.94
CA TRP A 25 -0.04 4.84 -0.70
C TRP A 25 -1.10 4.99 0.38
N ALA A 26 -2.10 4.13 0.32
CA ALA A 26 -3.17 4.09 1.31
C ALA A 26 -3.55 2.65 1.60
N VAL A 27 -3.83 2.36 2.87
CA VAL A 27 -4.32 1.07 3.32
C VAL A 27 -5.68 1.28 3.96
N ALA A 28 -6.65 0.49 3.55
CA ALA A 28 -8.00 0.53 4.07
C ALA A 28 -8.53 -0.89 4.26
N ILE A 29 -9.62 -1.01 4.98
CA ILE A 29 -10.39 -2.26 5.05
C ILE A 29 -11.72 -2.05 4.35
N CYS A 30 -12.24 -3.10 3.72
CA CYS A 30 -13.50 -3.04 3.00
C CYS A 30 -14.16 -4.42 3.01
N ASP A 31 -15.47 -4.45 3.19
CA ASP A 31 -16.29 -5.66 3.05
C ASP A 31 -17.45 -5.47 2.07
N ASP A 32 -17.44 -4.36 1.32
CA ASP A 32 -18.51 -3.99 0.38
C ASP A 32 -18.35 -4.73 -0.97
N TYR A 33 -18.16 -6.03 -0.89
CA TYR A 33 -18.07 -6.91 -2.06
C TYR A 33 -19.32 -7.78 -2.14
N ASP A 34 -19.56 -8.38 -3.31
CA ASP A 34 -20.70 -9.27 -3.51
C ASP A 34 -20.68 -10.48 -2.56
N ASP A 35 -19.49 -10.92 -2.15
CA ASP A 35 -19.34 -12.04 -1.21
C ASP A 35 -19.30 -11.59 0.26
N ALA A 36 -19.37 -10.29 0.51
CA ALA A 36 -19.32 -9.70 1.86
C ALA A 36 -18.07 -10.11 2.68
N THR A 37 -17.03 -10.61 2.02
CA THR A 37 -15.81 -11.05 2.70
C THR A 37 -14.88 -9.86 2.92
N PRO A 38 -14.40 -9.60 4.15
CA PRO A 38 -13.48 -8.49 4.39
C PRO A 38 -12.15 -8.66 3.68
N ARG A 39 -11.65 -7.57 3.14
CA ARG A 39 -10.33 -7.51 2.49
C ARG A 39 -9.58 -6.27 2.91
N VAL A 40 -8.27 -6.35 2.78
CA VAL A 40 -7.39 -5.20 2.91
C VAL A 40 -7.23 -4.58 1.53
N VAL A 41 -7.44 -3.26 1.45
CA VAL A 41 -7.34 -2.53 0.19
C VAL A 41 -6.07 -1.69 0.22
N LEU A 42 -5.16 -1.95 -0.71
CA LEU A 42 -3.95 -1.17 -0.89
C LEU A 42 -4.10 -0.36 -2.17
N THR A 43 -3.97 0.96 -2.06
CA THR A 43 -4.02 1.86 -3.20
C THR A 43 -2.68 2.56 -3.35
N VAL A 44 -2.18 2.66 -4.57
CA VAL A 44 -1.00 3.46 -4.91
C VAL A 44 -1.39 4.41 -6.02
N GLU A 45 -1.25 5.70 -5.80
CA GLU A 45 -1.63 6.69 -6.80
C GLU A 45 -0.65 7.85 -6.85
N GLU A 46 -0.59 8.51 -8.01
CA GLU A 46 0.21 9.70 -8.20
C GLU A 46 -0.27 10.82 -7.29
N ILE A 47 0.65 11.51 -6.62
CA ILE A 47 0.31 12.62 -5.74
C ILE A 47 -0.41 13.71 -6.55
N GLY A 48 -1.57 14.15 -6.06
CA GLY A 48 -2.37 15.17 -6.71
C GLY A 48 -3.30 14.67 -7.81
N ARG A 49 -3.35 13.36 -8.05
CA ARG A 49 -4.22 12.75 -9.07
C ARG A 49 -5.06 11.62 -8.47
N ALA A 50 -5.92 11.99 -7.54
CA ALA A 50 -6.80 11.03 -6.87
C ALA A 50 -7.70 10.31 -7.87
N GLY A 51 -7.92 9.01 -7.64
CA GLY A 51 -8.79 8.19 -8.47
C GLY A 51 -8.10 7.57 -9.70
N THR A 52 -6.83 7.86 -9.93
CA THR A 52 -6.07 7.32 -11.06
C THR A 52 -5.13 6.19 -10.67
N GLY A 53 -5.12 5.80 -9.40
CA GLY A 53 -4.19 4.81 -8.88
C GLY A 53 -4.59 3.38 -9.16
N LEU A 54 -3.67 2.48 -8.84
CA LEU A 54 -3.90 1.05 -8.86
C LEU A 54 -4.41 0.61 -7.49
N VAL A 55 -5.38 -0.31 -7.49
CA VAL A 55 -6.02 -0.79 -6.27
C VAL A 55 -5.85 -2.30 -6.19
N ALA A 56 -5.26 -2.78 -5.10
CA ALA A 56 -5.15 -4.20 -4.82
C ALA A 56 -6.14 -4.57 -3.72
N HIS A 57 -6.98 -5.56 -3.99
CA HIS A 57 -7.93 -6.11 -3.03
C HIS A 57 -7.32 -7.38 -2.44
N LEU A 58 -6.74 -7.27 -1.25
CA LEU A 58 -5.95 -8.33 -0.65
C LEU A 58 -6.80 -9.15 0.31
N SER A 59 -6.84 -10.47 0.11
CA SER A 59 -7.36 -11.38 1.14
C SER A 59 -6.46 -11.27 2.38
N PRO A 60 -6.93 -11.71 3.56
CA PRO A 60 -6.05 -11.75 4.74
C PRO A 60 -4.75 -12.51 4.49
N GLU A 61 -4.79 -13.59 3.73
CA GLU A 61 -3.60 -14.36 3.37
C GLU A 61 -2.63 -13.55 2.51
N HIS A 62 -3.14 -12.87 1.48
CA HIS A 62 -2.30 -12.01 0.62
C HIS A 62 -1.74 -10.82 1.40
N ALA A 63 -2.53 -10.25 2.30
CA ALA A 63 -2.06 -9.14 3.14
C ALA A 63 -0.92 -9.59 4.06
N ARG A 64 -1.02 -10.78 4.66
CA ARG A 64 0.06 -11.34 5.47
C ARG A 64 1.32 -11.60 4.66
N ARG A 65 1.16 -12.06 3.42
CA ARG A 65 2.31 -12.29 2.53
C ARG A 65 3.02 -10.98 2.18
N LEU A 66 2.27 -9.92 1.90
CA LEU A 66 2.84 -8.60 1.64
C LEU A 66 3.58 -8.08 2.88
N ARG A 67 2.97 -8.21 4.05
CA ARG A 67 3.59 -7.82 5.32
C ARG A 67 4.92 -8.56 5.53
N THR A 68 4.95 -9.86 5.29
CA THR A 68 6.16 -10.68 5.40
C THR A 68 7.23 -10.22 4.40
N ALA A 69 6.84 -9.92 3.16
CA ALA A 69 7.77 -9.45 2.14
C ALA A 69 8.41 -8.11 2.54
N LEU A 70 7.61 -7.17 3.07
CA LEU A 70 8.12 -5.90 3.55
C LEU A 70 9.08 -6.08 4.73
N ARG A 71 8.73 -6.97 5.66
CA ARG A 71 9.57 -7.32 6.79
C ARG A 71 10.92 -7.89 6.34
N ASP A 72 10.89 -8.85 5.43
CA ASP A 72 12.10 -9.50 4.92
C ASP A 72 13.00 -8.49 4.19
N ALA A 73 12.39 -7.58 3.42
CA ALA A 73 13.12 -6.52 2.73
C ALA A 73 13.81 -5.58 3.72
N LEU A 74 13.14 -5.22 4.81
CA LEU A 74 13.74 -4.39 5.87
C LEU A 74 14.97 -5.07 6.46
N VAL A 75 14.89 -6.36 6.75
CA VAL A 75 16.03 -7.12 7.26
C VAL A 75 17.19 -7.11 6.26
N GLU A 76 16.89 -7.30 4.97
CA GLU A 76 17.92 -7.32 3.92
C GLU A 76 18.66 -5.98 3.81
N VAL A 77 18.01 -4.86 4.07
CA VAL A 77 18.66 -3.54 4.05
C VAL A 77 19.26 -3.15 5.41
N GLY A 78 19.30 -4.09 6.35
CA GLY A 78 19.98 -3.88 7.64
C GLY A 78 19.13 -3.21 8.71
N GLU A 79 17.82 -3.12 8.50
CA GLU A 79 16.91 -2.50 9.45
C GLU A 79 16.25 -3.53 10.36
N LYS A 80 15.74 -3.07 11.50
CA LYS A 80 14.90 -3.91 12.35
C LYS A 80 13.53 -4.08 11.71
N ALA A 81 13.02 -5.28 11.79
CA ALA A 81 11.69 -5.60 11.29
C ALA A 81 10.79 -5.97 12.48
N ASP A 82 9.96 -5.06 12.87
CA ASP A 82 8.98 -5.26 13.93
C ASP A 82 7.71 -5.92 13.42
#